data_39cb0acf7b55c9c605a922ac8b07ff5b
#
_entry.id   39cb0acf7b55c9c605a922ac8b07ff5b
#
_cell.length_a   1.000
_cell.length_b   1.000
_cell.length_c   1.000
_cell.angle_alpha   90.00
_cell.angle_beta   90.00
_cell.angle_gamma   90.00
#
_symmetry.space_group_name_H-M   'P 1'
#
loop_
_entity.id
_entity.type
_entity.pdbx_description
1 polymer ?
#
loop_
_entity_poly.entity_id
_entity_poly.type
_entity_poly.pdbx_seq_one_letter_code
_entity_poly.pdbx_strand_id
1 'polypeptide(L)'
;MDVFALMRYFTIRLRMLGAIVAVLVLLGMLGSAGMFGMLRIHGMSEDFMTQGFAKTVALGELRGAVGAIRQHEKDMVIAYDRPDAAKQAHTQWLASLEQAKKVAGRFMEGTQGEDSTIARAFVGHLDRYGTQFAPVAQLLLSGGYESAAVAHRMSTEAAAEFTATGQRLEELDTHLRQEVQRTVQRQRDTSNQ
;
A
#
# COMPACT_ATOMS: atom_id res chain seq x y z
N MET A 1 -29.92 -4.42 54.31
CA MET A 1 -29.19 -3.36 55.04
C MET A 1 -29.77 -2.04 54.54
N ASP A 2 -30.60 -1.39 55.38
CA ASP A 2 -31.37 -0.25 54.97
C ASP A 2 -30.53 1.00 54.84
N VAL A 3 -30.38 1.46 53.61
CA VAL A 3 -29.66 2.70 53.27
C VAL A 3 -30.27 3.91 53.98
N PHE A 4 -31.55 3.83 54.36
CA PHE A 4 -32.28 4.86 55.15
C PHE A 4 -31.79 4.97 56.58
N ALA A 5 -31.30 3.90 57.24
CA ALA A 5 -30.82 3.92 58.63
C ALA A 5 -29.43 4.63 58.68
N LEU A 6 -28.62 4.55 57.68
CA LEU A 6 -27.32 5.21 57.59
C LEU A 6 -27.46 6.74 57.45
N MET A 7 -28.55 7.21 56.81
CA MET A 7 -28.78 8.66 56.57
C MET A 7 -29.13 9.43 57.86
N ARG A 8 -29.46 8.78 58.98
CA ARG A 8 -29.90 9.44 60.20
C ARG A 8 -28.75 9.92 61.11
N TYR A 9 -27.52 9.41 60.87
CA TYR A 9 -26.33 9.78 61.65
C TYR A 9 -25.48 10.91 61.03
N PHE A 10 -25.81 11.35 59.81
CA PHE A 10 -24.99 12.37 59.15
C PHE A 10 -25.54 13.76 59.36
N THR A 11 -24.75 14.68 59.89
CA THR A 11 -25.04 16.11 59.99
C THR A 11 -25.29 16.69 58.58
N ILE A 12 -26.12 17.73 58.47
CA ILE A 12 -26.49 18.38 57.18
C ILE A 12 -25.26 18.76 56.37
N ARG A 13 -24.19 19.20 57.02
CA ARG A 13 -22.89 19.52 56.38
C ARG A 13 -22.30 18.33 55.66
N LEU A 14 -22.35 17.14 56.25
CA LEU A 14 -21.77 15.93 55.66
C LEU A 14 -22.60 15.41 54.46
N ARG A 15 -23.90 15.62 54.49
CA ARG A 15 -24.80 15.31 53.32
C ARG A 15 -24.52 16.21 52.14
N MET A 16 -24.34 17.52 52.38
CA MET A 16 -23.99 18.47 51.32
C MET A 16 -22.58 18.17 50.73
N LEU A 17 -21.60 17.86 51.59
CA LEU A 17 -20.27 17.48 51.15
C LEU A 17 -20.30 16.19 50.29
N GLY A 18 -21.06 15.19 50.73
CA GLY A 18 -21.23 13.93 49.99
C GLY A 18 -21.88 14.13 48.60
N ALA A 19 -22.89 15.02 48.51
CA ALA A 19 -23.51 15.34 47.25
C ALA A 19 -22.53 16.07 46.27
N ILE A 20 -21.73 16.99 46.81
CA ILE A 20 -20.72 17.70 46.00
C ILE A 20 -19.63 16.73 45.50
N VAL A 21 -19.15 15.85 46.40
CA VAL A 21 -18.16 14.83 45.99
C VAL A 21 -18.73 13.85 44.95
N ALA A 22 -19.98 13.42 45.09
CA ALA A 22 -20.63 12.56 44.13
C ALA A 22 -20.75 13.22 42.74
N VAL A 23 -21.11 14.50 42.70
CA VAL A 23 -21.17 15.27 41.44
C VAL A 23 -19.80 15.45 40.82
N LEU A 24 -18.77 15.74 41.62
CA LEU A 24 -17.38 15.86 41.12
C LEU A 24 -16.84 14.53 40.58
N VAL A 25 -17.16 13.42 41.22
CA VAL A 25 -16.79 12.06 40.73
C VAL A 25 -17.51 11.75 39.42
N LEU A 26 -18.81 12.06 39.29
CA LEU A 26 -19.55 11.88 38.05
C LEU A 26 -18.99 12.76 36.91
N LEU A 27 -18.68 14.02 37.21
CA LEU A 27 -18.03 14.93 36.23
C LEU A 27 -16.65 14.42 35.82
N GLY A 28 -15.86 13.91 36.77
CA GLY A 28 -14.54 13.31 36.50
C GLY A 28 -14.65 12.05 35.63
N MET A 29 -15.65 11.19 35.87
CA MET A 29 -15.92 10.01 35.05
C MET A 29 -16.38 10.38 33.63
N LEU A 30 -17.28 11.36 33.48
CA LEU A 30 -17.70 11.85 32.16
C LEU A 30 -16.55 12.49 31.40
N GLY A 31 -15.73 13.32 32.06
CA GLY A 31 -14.59 13.97 31.46
C GLY A 31 -13.50 12.99 31.01
N SER A 32 -13.22 11.98 31.83
CA SER A 32 -12.24 10.93 31.49
C SER A 32 -12.74 10.04 30.35
N ALA A 33 -14.01 9.67 30.33
CA ALA A 33 -14.60 8.89 29.23
C ALA A 33 -14.55 9.65 27.88
N GLY A 34 -14.83 10.96 27.88
CA GLY A 34 -14.74 11.82 26.71
C GLY A 34 -13.30 11.96 26.20
N MET A 35 -12.33 12.14 27.09
CA MET A 35 -10.92 12.28 26.75
C MET A 35 -10.32 10.96 26.20
N PHE A 36 -10.70 9.80 26.79
CA PHE A 36 -10.31 8.49 26.30
C PHE A 36 -10.90 8.18 24.90
N GLY A 37 -12.14 8.55 24.66
CA GLY A 37 -12.80 8.42 23.34
C GLY A 37 -12.08 9.25 22.28
N MET A 38 -11.71 10.50 22.59
CA MET A 38 -11.04 11.42 21.67
C MET A 38 -9.60 10.96 21.33
N LEU A 39 -8.84 10.45 22.30
CA LEU A 39 -7.49 9.92 22.07
C LEU A 39 -7.52 8.64 21.21
N ARG A 40 -8.52 7.77 21.39
CA ARG A 40 -8.67 6.55 20.60
C ARG A 40 -9.06 6.83 19.13
N ILE A 41 -9.90 7.84 18.91
CA ILE A 41 -10.31 8.26 17.56
C ILE A 41 -9.13 8.93 16.83
N HIS A 42 -8.32 9.74 17.50
CA HIS A 42 -7.14 10.38 16.90
C HIS A 42 -6.10 9.34 16.45
N GLY A 43 -5.75 8.37 17.29
CA GLY A 43 -4.77 7.33 16.93
C GLY A 43 -5.19 6.48 15.73
N MET A 44 -6.46 6.07 15.66
CA MET A 44 -6.97 5.28 14.53
C MET A 44 -7.07 6.09 13.23
N SER A 45 -7.29 7.40 13.31
CA SER A 45 -7.40 8.27 12.13
C SER A 45 -6.03 8.62 11.55
N GLU A 46 -5.02 8.86 12.38
CA GLU A 46 -3.65 9.15 11.92
C GLU A 46 -2.99 7.93 11.28
N ASP A 47 -3.08 6.77 11.90
CA ASP A 47 -2.51 5.52 11.35
C ASP A 47 -3.14 5.17 10.00
N PHE A 48 -4.45 5.34 9.86
CA PHE A 48 -5.16 5.06 8.62
C PHE A 48 -4.81 6.06 7.50
N MET A 49 -4.78 7.36 7.80
CA MET A 49 -4.39 8.39 6.82
C MET A 49 -2.95 8.20 6.36
N THR A 50 -2.04 7.90 7.28
CA THR A 50 -0.63 7.70 6.99
C THR A 50 -0.39 6.43 6.17
N GLN A 51 -1.04 5.32 6.51
CA GLN A 51 -0.92 4.05 5.76
C GLN A 51 -1.59 4.13 4.38
N GLY A 52 -2.78 4.72 4.27
CA GLY A 52 -3.48 4.89 3.01
C GLY A 52 -2.71 5.80 2.04
N PHE A 53 -2.14 6.88 2.54
CA PHE A 53 -1.29 7.77 1.74
C PHE A 53 0.00 7.08 1.30
N ALA A 54 0.67 6.36 2.20
CA ALA A 54 1.89 5.61 1.89
C ALA A 54 1.65 4.55 0.79
N LYS A 55 0.53 3.80 0.86
CA LYS A 55 0.14 2.84 -0.17
C LYS A 55 -0.13 3.52 -1.52
N THR A 56 -0.77 4.69 -1.52
CA THR A 56 -1.04 5.46 -2.74
C THR A 56 0.25 5.95 -3.40
N VAL A 57 1.19 6.46 -2.60
CA VAL A 57 2.52 6.86 -3.09
C VAL A 57 3.28 5.66 -3.64
N ALA A 58 3.31 4.54 -2.91
CA ALA A 58 3.95 3.31 -3.35
C ALA A 58 3.35 2.79 -4.68
N LEU A 59 2.03 2.89 -4.87
CA LEU A 59 1.39 2.53 -6.14
C LEU A 59 1.85 3.42 -7.29
N GLY A 60 2.00 4.74 -7.05
CA GLY A 60 2.56 5.67 -8.03
C GLY A 60 4.01 5.34 -8.42
N GLU A 61 4.85 5.04 -7.42
CA GLU A 61 6.23 4.59 -7.63
C GLU A 61 6.27 3.27 -8.42
N LEU A 62 5.37 2.32 -8.11
CA LEU A 62 5.30 1.04 -8.80
C LEU A 62 4.92 1.21 -10.28
N ARG A 63 3.95 2.08 -10.57
CA ARG A 63 3.59 2.45 -11.96
C ARG A 63 4.77 3.06 -12.71
N GLY A 64 5.49 3.97 -12.07
CA GLY A 64 6.69 4.57 -12.63
C GLY A 64 7.76 3.54 -12.96
N ALA A 65 8.03 2.61 -12.05
CA ALA A 65 9.01 1.53 -12.25
C ALA A 65 8.59 0.58 -13.39
N VAL A 66 7.32 0.18 -13.49
CA VAL A 66 6.78 -0.64 -14.58
C VAL A 66 6.92 0.09 -15.93
N GLY A 67 6.60 1.39 -15.96
CA GLY A 67 6.81 2.22 -17.15
C GLY A 67 8.28 2.28 -17.59
N ALA A 68 9.20 2.45 -16.65
CA ALA A 68 10.64 2.47 -16.90
C ALA A 68 11.16 1.13 -17.43
N ILE A 69 10.69 -0.02 -16.91
CA ILE A 69 11.01 -1.35 -17.44
C ILE A 69 10.67 -1.43 -18.93
N ARG A 70 9.46 -1.00 -19.31
CA ARG A 70 9.01 -1.04 -20.70
C ARG A 70 9.77 -0.09 -21.59
N GLN A 71 10.13 1.08 -21.09
CA GLN A 71 10.94 2.04 -21.82
C GLN A 71 12.34 1.47 -22.10
N HIS A 72 13.02 0.97 -21.08
CA HIS A 72 14.40 0.44 -21.24
C HIS A 72 14.44 -0.85 -22.07
N GLU A 73 13.38 -1.67 -22.04
CA GLU A 73 13.23 -2.79 -22.99
C GLU A 73 13.20 -2.28 -24.44
N LYS A 74 12.38 -1.25 -24.73
CA LYS A 74 12.32 -0.67 -26.06
C LYS A 74 13.64 -0.01 -26.48
N ASP A 75 14.30 0.68 -25.54
CA ASP A 75 15.60 1.30 -25.79
C ASP A 75 16.66 0.27 -26.17
N MET A 76 16.67 -0.92 -25.53
CA MET A 76 17.54 -2.04 -25.93
C MET A 76 17.22 -2.53 -27.34
N VAL A 77 15.94 -2.72 -27.66
CA VAL A 77 15.51 -3.20 -28.99
C VAL A 77 15.87 -2.18 -30.09
N ILE A 78 15.69 -0.89 -29.82
CA ILE A 78 16.08 0.19 -30.79
C ILE A 78 17.60 0.25 -30.95
N ALA A 79 18.34 -0.05 -29.89
CA ALA A 79 19.82 -0.06 -29.92
C ALA A 79 20.42 -1.40 -30.39
N TYR A 80 19.69 -2.24 -31.13
CA TYR A 80 20.10 -3.59 -31.54
C TYR A 80 21.45 -3.64 -32.28
N ASP A 81 21.83 -2.57 -32.98
CA ASP A 81 23.08 -2.40 -33.73
C ASP A 81 24.14 -1.57 -32.98
N ARG A 82 23.85 -1.15 -31.75
CA ARG A 82 24.72 -0.32 -30.89
C ARG A 82 24.95 -0.97 -29.52
N PRO A 83 25.91 -1.89 -29.40
CA PRO A 83 26.09 -2.68 -28.18
C PRO A 83 26.29 -1.87 -26.91
N ASP A 84 26.98 -0.74 -26.95
CA ASP A 84 27.18 0.12 -25.78
C ASP A 84 25.87 0.78 -25.30
N ALA A 85 25.05 1.26 -26.22
CA ALA A 85 23.73 1.81 -25.88
C ALA A 85 22.78 0.72 -25.37
N ALA A 86 22.81 -0.47 -25.97
CA ALA A 86 22.04 -1.62 -25.51
C ALA A 86 22.47 -2.04 -24.09
N LYS A 87 23.77 -2.03 -23.79
CA LYS A 87 24.31 -2.33 -22.46
C LYS A 87 23.87 -1.33 -21.39
N GLN A 88 23.86 -0.05 -21.73
CA GLN A 88 23.35 0.99 -20.83
C GLN A 88 21.86 0.80 -20.54
N ALA A 89 21.05 0.60 -21.59
CA ALA A 89 19.61 0.34 -21.42
C ALA A 89 19.35 -0.94 -20.62
N HIS A 90 20.14 -2.00 -20.80
CA HIS A 90 20.05 -3.23 -20.02
C HIS A 90 20.32 -2.99 -18.52
N THR A 91 21.33 -2.21 -18.19
CA THR A 91 21.63 -1.87 -16.78
C THR A 91 20.46 -1.12 -16.14
N GLN A 92 19.87 -0.17 -16.86
CA GLN A 92 18.69 0.58 -16.39
C GLN A 92 17.44 -0.30 -16.29
N TRP A 93 17.27 -1.24 -17.21
CA TRP A 93 16.18 -2.21 -17.18
C TRP A 93 16.26 -3.11 -15.94
N LEU A 94 17.46 -3.65 -15.62
CA LEU A 94 17.67 -4.44 -14.40
C LEU A 94 17.37 -3.62 -13.14
N ALA A 95 17.86 -2.38 -13.07
CA ALA A 95 17.58 -1.48 -11.94
C ALA A 95 16.07 -1.22 -11.77
N SER A 96 15.34 -1.06 -12.88
CA SER A 96 13.89 -0.84 -12.86
C SER A 96 13.13 -2.09 -12.40
N LEU A 97 13.57 -3.30 -12.77
CA LEU A 97 13.00 -4.56 -12.27
C LEU A 97 13.16 -4.66 -10.74
N GLU A 98 14.35 -4.42 -10.23
CA GLU A 98 14.62 -4.47 -8.79
C GLU A 98 13.84 -3.38 -8.03
N GLN A 99 13.72 -2.18 -8.59
CA GLN A 99 12.91 -1.12 -8.00
C GLN A 99 11.44 -1.52 -7.94
N ALA A 100 10.87 -2.09 -9.00
CA ALA A 100 9.49 -2.56 -9.01
C ALA A 100 9.24 -3.64 -7.95
N LYS A 101 10.14 -4.62 -7.81
CA LYS A 101 10.07 -5.66 -6.77
C LYS A 101 10.16 -5.08 -5.37
N LYS A 102 11.08 -4.16 -5.14
CA LYS A 102 11.27 -3.48 -3.85
C LYS A 102 10.01 -2.71 -3.44
N VAL A 103 9.42 -1.97 -4.37
CA VAL A 103 8.19 -1.21 -4.09
C VAL A 103 7.01 -2.15 -3.86
N ALA A 104 6.87 -3.21 -4.67
CA ALA A 104 5.83 -4.23 -4.46
C ALA A 104 5.98 -4.92 -3.09
N GLY A 105 7.19 -5.07 -2.58
CA GLY A 105 7.47 -5.59 -1.24
C GLY A 105 6.77 -4.83 -0.13
N ARG A 106 6.60 -3.51 -0.26
CA ARG A 106 5.90 -2.67 0.74
C ARG A 106 4.42 -3.08 0.92
N PHE A 107 3.78 -3.66 -0.09
CA PHE A 107 2.42 -4.18 0.00
C PHE A 107 2.36 -5.57 0.63
N MET A 108 3.51 -6.24 0.78
CA MET A 108 3.62 -7.56 1.39
C MET A 108 4.02 -7.50 2.87
N GLU A 109 4.46 -6.33 3.35
CA GLU A 109 4.87 -6.13 4.74
C GLU A 109 3.65 -6.01 5.67
N GLY A 110 3.62 -6.81 6.71
CA GLY A 110 2.76 -6.62 7.88
C GLY A 110 1.38 -7.28 7.89
N THR A 111 0.75 -7.61 6.76
CA THR A 111 -0.57 -8.26 6.73
C THR A 111 -0.73 -9.27 5.61
N GLN A 112 -1.36 -10.42 5.91
CA GLN A 112 -1.85 -11.35 4.89
C GLN A 112 -3.21 -10.83 4.36
N GLY A 113 -3.18 -9.70 3.63
CA GLY A 113 -4.34 -9.09 3.01
C GLY A 113 -4.42 -9.40 1.50
N GLU A 114 -5.50 -8.93 0.87
CA GLU A 114 -5.71 -9.07 -0.57
C GLU A 114 -4.63 -8.33 -1.37
N ASP A 115 -4.21 -7.12 -0.93
CA ASP A 115 -3.11 -6.35 -1.50
C ASP A 115 -1.78 -7.12 -1.49
N SER A 116 -1.46 -7.83 -0.41
CA SER A 116 -0.28 -8.70 -0.30
C SER A 116 -0.33 -9.88 -1.28
N THR A 117 -1.51 -10.45 -1.52
CA THR A 117 -1.70 -11.54 -2.47
C THR A 117 -1.53 -11.05 -3.91
N ILE A 118 -2.12 -9.90 -4.25
CA ILE A 118 -1.98 -9.27 -5.57
C ILE A 118 -0.52 -8.89 -5.83
N ALA A 119 0.16 -8.28 -4.83
CA ALA A 119 1.56 -7.89 -4.94
C ALA A 119 2.49 -9.09 -5.16
N ARG A 120 2.24 -10.23 -4.51
CA ARG A 120 2.98 -11.48 -4.75
C ARG A 120 2.78 -12.01 -6.17
N ALA A 121 1.55 -11.98 -6.67
CA ALA A 121 1.26 -12.37 -8.04
C ALA A 121 1.95 -11.43 -9.05
N PHE A 122 1.95 -10.11 -8.78
CA PHE A 122 2.68 -9.12 -9.56
C PHE A 122 4.17 -9.45 -9.64
N VAL A 123 4.84 -9.69 -8.51
CA VAL A 123 6.28 -10.04 -8.46
C VAL A 123 6.52 -11.35 -9.22
N GLY A 124 5.66 -12.36 -9.07
CA GLY A 124 5.78 -13.63 -9.78
C GLY A 124 5.71 -13.49 -11.30
N HIS A 125 4.80 -12.67 -11.83
CA HIS A 125 4.74 -12.36 -13.26
C HIS A 125 5.96 -11.55 -13.73
N LEU A 126 6.41 -10.58 -12.92
CA LEU A 126 7.58 -9.77 -13.23
C LEU A 126 8.87 -10.61 -13.28
N ASP A 127 9.02 -11.58 -12.39
CA ASP A 127 10.16 -12.53 -12.39
C ASP A 127 10.14 -13.42 -13.64
N ARG A 128 8.98 -13.95 -14.02
CA ARG A 128 8.84 -14.74 -15.26
C ARG A 128 9.13 -13.89 -16.50
N TYR A 129 8.63 -12.65 -16.53
CA TYR A 129 8.97 -11.70 -17.59
C TYR A 129 10.49 -11.50 -17.70
N GLY A 130 11.16 -11.21 -16.58
CA GLY A 130 12.62 -11.01 -16.56
C GLY A 130 13.38 -12.23 -17.05
N THR A 131 12.97 -13.43 -16.65
CA THR A 131 13.58 -14.70 -17.07
C THR A 131 13.38 -14.96 -18.56
N GLN A 132 12.18 -14.71 -19.09
CA GLN A 132 11.87 -14.93 -20.51
C GLN A 132 12.52 -13.89 -21.42
N PHE A 133 12.68 -12.65 -20.94
CA PHE A 133 13.34 -11.59 -21.71
C PHE A 133 14.88 -11.68 -21.65
N ALA A 134 15.47 -12.31 -20.63
CA ALA A 134 16.92 -12.38 -20.44
C ALA A 134 17.68 -12.92 -21.68
N PRO A 135 17.26 -14.00 -22.37
CA PRO A 135 17.92 -14.46 -23.59
C PRO A 135 17.88 -13.43 -24.72
N VAL A 136 16.76 -12.71 -24.87
CA VAL A 136 16.61 -11.64 -25.87
C VAL A 136 17.58 -10.50 -25.57
N ALA A 137 17.67 -10.08 -24.28
CA ALA A 137 18.60 -9.06 -23.85
C ALA A 137 20.05 -9.46 -24.13
N GLN A 138 20.45 -10.71 -23.85
CA GLN A 138 21.82 -11.19 -24.12
C GLN A 138 22.16 -11.11 -25.62
N LEU A 139 21.25 -11.48 -26.50
CA LEU A 139 21.45 -11.37 -27.93
C LEU A 139 21.54 -9.92 -28.39
N LEU A 140 20.75 -9.01 -27.79
CA LEU A 140 20.83 -7.54 -28.06
C LEU A 140 22.21 -7.00 -27.64
N LEU A 141 22.73 -7.42 -26.48
CA LEU A 141 24.03 -7.00 -25.98
C LEU A 141 25.20 -7.47 -26.85
N SER A 142 25.05 -8.60 -27.51
CA SER A 142 26.08 -9.19 -28.42
C SER A 142 25.94 -8.74 -29.88
N GLY A 143 24.92 -7.91 -30.20
CA GLY A 143 24.63 -7.54 -31.60
C GLY A 143 24.14 -8.72 -32.44
N GLY A 144 23.53 -9.73 -31.80
CA GLY A 144 23.14 -10.99 -32.44
C GLY A 144 21.85 -10.93 -33.26
N TYR A 145 21.18 -9.76 -33.39
CA TYR A 145 19.97 -9.61 -34.19
C TYR A 145 20.22 -8.88 -35.51
N GLU A 146 19.62 -9.40 -36.57
CA GLU A 146 19.67 -8.81 -37.92
C GLU A 146 18.85 -7.50 -38.03
N SER A 147 17.83 -7.34 -37.19
CA SER A 147 16.99 -6.14 -37.15
C SER A 147 16.21 -6.01 -35.84
N ALA A 148 15.80 -4.77 -35.52
CA ALA A 148 14.92 -4.47 -34.37
C ALA A 148 13.60 -5.25 -34.45
N ALA A 149 13.05 -5.49 -35.67
CA ALA A 149 11.82 -6.23 -35.86
C ALA A 149 11.96 -7.71 -35.46
N VAL A 150 13.12 -8.34 -35.70
CA VAL A 150 13.40 -9.70 -35.26
C VAL A 150 13.54 -9.77 -33.75
N ALA A 151 14.28 -8.84 -33.15
CA ALA A 151 14.42 -8.73 -31.71
C ALA A 151 13.05 -8.54 -31.01
N HIS A 152 12.20 -7.68 -31.57
CA HIS A 152 10.84 -7.45 -31.05
C HIS A 152 9.96 -8.72 -31.13
N ARG A 153 10.01 -9.48 -32.22
CA ARG A 153 9.25 -10.75 -32.31
C ARG A 153 9.72 -11.77 -31.28
N MET A 154 11.01 -11.86 -31.02
CA MET A 154 11.58 -12.77 -30.03
C MET A 154 11.18 -12.40 -28.59
N SER A 155 10.79 -11.15 -28.34
CA SER A 155 10.29 -10.70 -27.03
C SER A 155 8.81 -11.00 -26.78
N THR A 156 8.09 -11.60 -27.74
CA THR A 156 6.62 -11.78 -27.66
C THR A 156 6.18 -12.66 -26.50
N GLU A 157 6.92 -13.70 -26.15
CA GLU A 157 6.62 -14.56 -25.00
C GLU A 157 6.72 -13.79 -23.68
N ALA A 158 7.79 -13.01 -23.53
CA ALA A 158 7.96 -12.14 -22.37
C ALA A 158 6.88 -11.05 -22.29
N ALA A 159 6.38 -10.57 -23.41
CA ALA A 159 5.32 -9.56 -23.47
C ALA A 159 4.01 -10.04 -22.82
N ALA A 160 3.69 -11.32 -22.88
CA ALA A 160 2.51 -11.89 -22.21
C ALA A 160 2.62 -11.79 -20.69
N GLU A 161 3.77 -12.13 -20.11
CA GLU A 161 4.03 -12.01 -18.68
C GLU A 161 4.07 -10.54 -18.23
N PHE A 162 4.59 -9.65 -19.06
CA PHE A 162 4.56 -8.21 -18.78
C PHE A 162 3.12 -7.67 -18.78
N THR A 163 2.28 -8.12 -19.69
CA THR A 163 0.84 -7.78 -19.71
C THR A 163 0.15 -8.27 -18.44
N ALA A 164 0.42 -9.50 -18.00
CA ALA A 164 -0.09 -10.04 -16.76
C ALA A 164 0.39 -9.24 -15.53
N THR A 165 1.64 -8.79 -15.53
CA THR A 165 2.18 -7.87 -14.50
C THR A 165 1.37 -6.57 -14.45
N GLY A 166 1.06 -5.97 -15.59
CA GLY A 166 0.22 -4.78 -15.72
C GLY A 166 -1.20 -4.99 -15.18
N GLN A 167 -1.80 -6.16 -15.45
CA GLN A 167 -3.12 -6.53 -14.92
C GLN A 167 -3.12 -6.62 -13.38
N ARG A 168 -2.07 -7.19 -12.78
CA ARG A 168 -1.94 -7.23 -11.31
C ARG A 168 -1.78 -5.83 -10.72
N LEU A 169 -1.08 -4.94 -11.41
CA LEU A 169 -0.94 -3.54 -10.98
C LEU A 169 -2.29 -2.81 -11.00
N GLU A 170 -3.11 -3.03 -12.02
CA GLU A 170 -4.46 -2.44 -12.12
C GLU A 170 -5.42 -3.00 -11.08
N GLU A 171 -5.31 -4.31 -10.80
CA GLU A 171 -6.08 -4.97 -9.74
C GLU A 171 -5.72 -4.38 -8.37
N LEU A 172 -4.43 -4.16 -8.09
CA LEU A 172 -3.97 -3.52 -6.86
C LEU A 172 -4.51 -2.09 -6.72
N ASP A 173 -4.48 -1.29 -7.80
CA ASP A 173 -5.06 0.06 -7.81
C ASP A 173 -6.56 0.05 -7.49
N THR A 174 -7.29 -0.84 -8.14
CA THR A 174 -8.73 -0.99 -7.94
C THR A 174 -9.06 -1.39 -6.50
N HIS A 175 -8.31 -2.35 -5.96
CA HIS A 175 -8.48 -2.80 -4.58
C HIS A 175 -8.23 -1.66 -3.58
N LEU A 176 -7.13 -0.93 -3.72
CA LEU A 176 -6.80 0.19 -2.84
C LEU A 176 -7.83 1.32 -2.91
N ARG A 177 -8.34 1.66 -4.09
CA ARG A 177 -9.42 2.64 -4.25
C ARG A 177 -10.70 2.21 -3.54
N GLN A 178 -11.07 0.94 -3.64
CA GLN A 178 -12.25 0.40 -2.96
C GLN A 178 -12.07 0.41 -1.44
N GLU A 179 -10.88 0.10 -0.94
CA GLU A 179 -10.55 0.15 0.49
C GLU A 179 -10.72 1.58 1.04
N VAL A 180 -10.21 2.58 0.34
CA VAL A 180 -10.37 4.00 0.69
C VAL A 180 -11.85 4.39 0.70
N GLN A 181 -12.61 4.04 -0.35
CA GLN A 181 -14.04 4.37 -0.43
C GLN A 181 -14.85 3.74 0.71
N ARG A 182 -14.61 2.46 1.02
CA ARG A 182 -15.27 1.77 2.13
C ARG A 182 -14.98 2.42 3.48
N THR A 183 -13.79 2.96 3.66
CA THR A 183 -13.43 3.63 4.91
C THR A 183 -14.07 5.00 5.04
N VAL A 184 -14.08 5.79 3.97
CA VAL A 184 -14.79 7.08 3.93
C VAL A 184 -16.28 6.89 4.22
N GLN A 185 -16.89 5.85 3.65
CA GLN A 185 -18.29 5.55 3.89
C GLN A 185 -18.56 5.20 5.35
N ARG A 186 -17.75 4.31 5.95
CA ARG A 186 -17.89 3.96 7.38
C ARG A 186 -17.76 5.17 8.30
N GLN A 187 -16.84 6.09 8.00
CA GLN A 187 -16.69 7.33 8.78
C GLN A 187 -17.94 8.22 8.70
N ARG A 188 -18.56 8.34 7.51
CA ARG A 188 -19.81 9.10 7.34
C ARG A 188 -20.96 8.48 8.12
N ASP A 189 -21.08 7.15 8.07
CA ASP A 189 -22.18 6.45 8.77
C ASP A 189 -22.04 6.57 10.28
N THR A 190 -20.81 6.56 10.80
CA THR A 190 -20.54 6.74 12.24
C THR A 190 -20.73 8.19 12.71
N SER A 191 -20.55 9.16 11.82
CA SER A 191 -20.73 10.60 12.14
C SER A 191 -22.21 11.04 12.13
N ASN A 192 -23.10 10.23 11.53
CA ASN A 192 -24.54 10.52 11.42
C ASN A 192 -25.38 9.80 12.50
N GLN A 193 -24.77 9.04 13.41
CA GLN A 193 -25.36 8.42 14.61
C GLN A 193 -25.06 9.23 15.86
#